data_14c4e64465e7a27463734ddcf4e9361a
#
_entry.id   14c4e64465e7a27463734ddcf4e9361a
#
_cell.length_a   1.000
_cell.length_b   1.000
_cell.length_c   1.000
_cell.angle_alpha   90.00
_cell.angle_beta   90.00
_cell.angle_gamma   90.00
#
_symmetry.space_group_name_H-M   'P 1'
#
loop_
_entity.id
_entity.type
_entity.pdbx_description
1 polymer ?
#
loop_
_entity_poly.entity_id
_entity_poly.type
_entity_poly.pdbx_seq_one_letter_code
_entity_poly.pdbx_strand_id
1 'polypeptide(L)'
;ALMRQPKEVRGFHYDKILNTLKERRKYFKSDMLKYYDFLSEEVNIVGTNQRELFIIDKLEGGKVHVKANKIDTNGAIATKVYERTFDEKATHQLMIYGLEGRDSFVVRGVASSIKMRIIGGPDDDYFRNESNEGRQIRVYDVSFEENKFEGNLSGFLQRVSNNPGNNEYSPIFYRYGYVKPGE
;
A
#
# COMPACT_ATOMS: atom_id res chain seq x y z
N ALA A 1 -5.10 24.05 -27.01
CA ALA A 1 -6.11 23.01 -27.32
C ALA A 1 -7.41 23.63 -27.85
N LEU A 2 -8.07 24.59 -27.15
CA LEU A 2 -9.37 25.17 -27.56
C LEU A 2 -9.32 25.86 -28.94
N MET A 3 -8.23 26.50 -29.30
CA MET A 3 -8.06 27.17 -30.60
C MET A 3 -7.98 26.19 -31.79
N ARG A 4 -7.77 24.89 -31.54
CA ARG A 4 -7.75 23.84 -32.57
C ARG A 4 -9.11 23.22 -32.85
N GLN A 5 -10.15 23.67 -32.14
CA GLN A 5 -11.53 23.18 -32.36
C GLN A 5 -12.10 23.80 -33.67
N PRO A 6 -13.05 23.11 -34.33
CA PRO A 6 -13.76 23.65 -35.49
C PRO A 6 -14.41 25.01 -35.19
N LYS A 7 -14.55 25.86 -36.24
CA LYS A 7 -15.10 27.22 -36.08
C LYS A 7 -16.52 27.24 -35.49
N GLU A 8 -17.33 26.26 -35.84
CA GLU A 8 -18.70 26.07 -35.34
C GLU A 8 -18.73 25.89 -33.83
N VAL A 9 -17.86 25.00 -33.31
CA VAL A 9 -17.74 24.76 -31.87
C VAL A 9 -17.18 25.99 -31.14
N ARG A 10 -16.21 26.67 -31.72
CA ARG A 10 -15.62 27.89 -31.14
C ARG A 10 -16.64 29.01 -31.03
N GLY A 11 -17.46 29.22 -32.07
CA GLY A 11 -18.46 30.29 -32.10
C GLY A 11 -19.48 30.21 -30.96
N PHE A 12 -19.92 28.99 -30.64
CA PHE A 12 -21.02 28.81 -29.65
C PHE A 12 -20.54 28.47 -28.25
N HIS A 13 -19.39 27.81 -28.10
CA HIS A 13 -19.00 27.20 -26.83
C HIS A 13 -17.64 27.66 -26.27
N TYR A 14 -16.84 28.35 -27.05
CA TYR A 14 -15.50 28.73 -26.66
C TYR A 14 -15.43 29.50 -25.32
N ASP A 15 -16.18 30.58 -25.21
CA ASP A 15 -16.17 31.41 -24.00
C ASP A 15 -16.71 30.68 -22.79
N LYS A 16 -17.77 29.90 -22.97
CA LYS A 16 -18.31 29.05 -21.90
C LYS A 16 -17.29 28.05 -21.40
N ILE A 17 -16.64 27.33 -22.31
CA ILE A 17 -15.61 26.36 -21.97
C ILE A 17 -14.40 27.04 -21.30
N LEU A 18 -13.93 28.15 -21.89
CA LEU A 18 -12.81 28.90 -21.37
C LEU A 18 -13.07 29.42 -19.96
N ASN A 19 -14.23 29.99 -19.71
CA ASN A 19 -14.61 30.49 -18.40
C ASN A 19 -14.77 29.34 -17.38
N THR A 20 -15.38 28.24 -17.78
CA THR A 20 -15.47 27.04 -16.93
C THR A 20 -14.09 26.52 -16.53
N LEU A 21 -13.15 26.46 -17.47
CA LEU A 21 -11.79 26.03 -17.19
C LEU A 21 -11.03 27.01 -16.29
N LYS A 22 -11.23 28.33 -16.49
CA LYS A 22 -10.64 29.36 -15.62
C LYS A 22 -11.17 29.24 -14.18
N GLU A 23 -12.49 29.05 -14.02
CA GLU A 23 -13.07 28.84 -12.68
C GLU A 23 -12.54 27.58 -12.01
N ARG A 24 -12.54 26.45 -12.71
CA ARG A 24 -11.99 25.19 -12.18
C ARG A 24 -10.51 25.31 -11.79
N ARG A 25 -9.72 26.08 -12.54
CA ARG A 25 -8.31 26.31 -12.22
C ARG A 25 -8.11 26.98 -10.87
N LYS A 26 -9.04 27.83 -10.41
CA LYS A 26 -8.95 28.50 -9.10
C LYS A 26 -8.90 27.49 -7.94
N TYR A 27 -9.65 26.41 -8.07
CA TYR A 27 -9.81 25.39 -7.03
C TYR A 27 -8.91 24.18 -7.24
N PHE A 28 -8.31 24.03 -8.41
CA PHE A 28 -7.56 22.85 -8.80
C PHE A 28 -6.51 22.42 -7.77
N LYS A 29 -5.73 23.38 -7.27
CA LYS A 29 -4.67 23.07 -6.29
C LYS A 29 -5.26 22.54 -4.95
N SER A 30 -6.30 23.22 -4.46
CA SER A 30 -6.94 22.81 -3.18
C SER A 30 -7.63 21.46 -3.31
N ASP A 31 -8.27 21.20 -4.44
CA ASP A 31 -8.96 19.93 -4.68
C ASP A 31 -7.96 18.78 -4.87
N MET A 32 -6.83 19.03 -5.55
CA MET A 32 -5.76 18.04 -5.69
C MET A 32 -5.09 17.73 -4.35
N LEU A 33 -4.90 18.71 -3.48
CA LEU A 33 -4.36 18.47 -2.14
C LEU A 33 -5.31 17.62 -1.30
N LYS A 34 -6.61 17.93 -1.28
CA LYS A 34 -7.61 17.12 -0.59
C LYS A 34 -7.67 15.68 -1.12
N TYR A 35 -7.56 15.52 -2.45
CA TYR A 35 -7.53 14.19 -3.05
C TYR A 35 -6.25 13.43 -2.70
N TYR A 36 -5.11 14.13 -2.66
CA TYR A 36 -3.85 13.54 -2.22
C TYR A 36 -3.93 13.10 -0.74
N ASP A 37 -4.47 13.93 0.15
CA ASP A 37 -4.67 13.61 1.55
C ASP A 37 -5.55 12.35 1.68
N PHE A 38 -6.69 12.31 0.99
CA PHE A 38 -7.56 11.14 0.94
C PHE A 38 -6.84 9.87 0.47
N LEU A 39 -6.06 9.94 -0.61
CA LEU A 39 -5.28 8.79 -1.11
C LEU A 39 -4.13 8.38 -0.17
N SER A 40 -3.69 9.29 0.69
CA SER A 40 -2.59 9.04 1.62
C SER A 40 -3.06 8.36 2.91
N GLU A 41 -4.35 8.36 3.22
CA GLU A 41 -4.90 7.76 4.43
C GLU A 41 -4.72 6.23 4.45
N GLU A 42 -4.94 5.57 3.30
CA GLU A 42 -4.76 4.13 3.14
C GLU A 42 -3.86 3.86 1.93
N VAL A 43 -2.72 3.23 2.14
CA VAL A 43 -1.73 3.01 1.08
C VAL A 43 -1.48 1.52 0.88
N ASN A 44 -1.58 1.07 -0.37
CA ASN A 44 -1.19 -0.26 -0.78
C ASN A 44 0.26 -0.25 -1.29
N ILE A 45 1.05 -1.19 -0.78
CA ILE A 45 2.40 -1.48 -1.23
C ILE A 45 2.35 -2.88 -1.82
N VAL A 46 2.63 -2.99 -3.10
CA VAL A 46 2.47 -4.25 -3.83
C VAL A 46 3.83 -4.70 -4.32
N GLY A 47 4.19 -5.92 -3.99
CA GLY A 47 5.39 -6.61 -4.44
C GLY A 47 5.29 -7.08 -5.88
N THR A 48 6.02 -8.11 -6.19
CA THR A 48 6.04 -8.75 -7.52
C THR A 48 5.79 -10.26 -7.37
N ASN A 49 5.69 -11.00 -8.48
CA ASN A 49 5.60 -12.46 -8.44
C ASN A 49 6.99 -13.12 -8.33
N GLN A 50 7.85 -12.57 -7.45
CA GLN A 50 9.20 -13.09 -7.20
C GLN A 50 9.51 -12.93 -5.72
N ARG A 51 10.48 -13.68 -5.24
CA ARG A 51 10.92 -13.61 -3.85
C ARG A 51 11.44 -12.23 -3.47
N GLU A 52 10.87 -11.65 -2.42
CA GLU A 52 11.19 -10.31 -1.94
C GLU A 52 11.45 -10.27 -0.43
N LEU A 53 12.19 -9.26 -0.02
CA LEU A 53 12.39 -8.90 1.38
C LEU A 53 11.78 -7.53 1.64
N PHE A 54 10.72 -7.51 2.43
CA PHE A 54 10.10 -6.30 2.96
C PHE A 54 10.67 -5.98 4.34
N ILE A 55 11.29 -4.83 4.48
CA ILE A 55 11.76 -4.30 5.76
C ILE A 55 10.85 -3.14 6.13
N ILE A 56 10.23 -3.21 7.31
CA ILE A 56 9.25 -2.26 7.79
C ILE A 56 9.76 -1.71 9.11
N ASP A 57 10.41 -0.54 9.04
CA ASP A 57 11.00 0.13 10.19
C ASP A 57 10.04 1.17 10.77
N LYS A 58 9.55 0.91 11.98
CA LYS A 58 8.73 1.83 12.76
C LYS A 58 9.66 2.79 13.49
N LEU A 59 9.66 4.04 13.06
CA LEU A 59 10.57 5.07 13.52
C LEU A 59 9.92 5.94 14.61
N GLU A 60 10.74 6.65 15.37
CA GLU A 60 10.24 7.66 16.30
C GLU A 60 9.44 8.77 15.60
N GLY A 61 8.49 9.37 16.32
CA GLY A 61 7.63 10.43 15.80
C GLY A 61 6.54 9.93 14.87
N GLY A 62 6.09 8.67 15.04
CA GLY A 62 4.95 8.11 14.33
C GLY A 62 5.19 7.85 12.85
N LYS A 63 6.45 7.66 12.44
CA LYS A 63 6.81 7.36 11.06
C LYS A 63 7.02 5.88 10.84
N VAL A 64 6.71 5.41 9.63
CA VAL A 64 7.01 4.05 9.19
C VAL A 64 7.75 4.11 7.86
N HIS A 65 8.94 3.54 7.82
CA HIS A 65 9.74 3.39 6.60
C HIS A 65 9.58 1.97 6.07
N VAL A 66 9.17 1.85 4.82
CA VAL A 66 9.01 0.56 4.15
C VAL A 66 9.96 0.48 2.98
N LYS A 67 10.72 -0.61 2.93
CA LYS A 67 11.64 -0.94 1.84
C LYS A 67 11.40 -2.36 1.38
N ALA A 68 11.25 -2.57 0.08
CA ALA A 68 11.17 -3.89 -0.54
C ALA A 68 12.30 -4.08 -1.55
N ASN A 69 12.97 -5.23 -1.47
CA ASN A 69 14.04 -5.62 -2.38
C ASN A 69 13.78 -7.04 -2.88
N LYS A 70 14.11 -7.29 -4.14
CA LYS A 70 14.17 -8.66 -4.67
C LYS A 70 15.31 -9.43 -4.03
N ILE A 71 15.07 -10.72 -3.85
CA ILE A 71 16.07 -11.68 -3.39
C ILE A 71 16.47 -12.57 -4.58
N ASP A 72 17.73 -12.70 -4.85
CA ASP A 72 18.22 -13.57 -5.91
C ASP A 72 18.16 -15.06 -5.51
N THR A 73 18.52 -15.94 -6.45
CA THR A 73 18.53 -17.39 -6.24
C THR A 73 19.53 -17.86 -5.17
N ASN A 74 20.55 -17.04 -4.86
CA ASN A 74 21.55 -17.31 -3.83
C ASN A 74 21.12 -16.77 -2.44
N GLY A 75 19.98 -16.10 -2.35
CA GLY A 75 19.48 -15.47 -1.12
C GLY A 75 20.06 -14.08 -0.84
N ALA A 76 20.78 -13.48 -1.80
CA ALA A 76 21.32 -12.14 -1.65
C ALA A 76 20.31 -11.06 -2.06
N ILE A 77 20.39 -9.91 -1.39
CA ILE A 77 19.58 -8.74 -1.75
C ILE A 77 20.04 -8.23 -3.12
N ALA A 78 19.11 -8.17 -4.06
CA ALA A 78 19.36 -7.73 -5.42
C ALA A 78 18.79 -6.31 -5.65
N THR A 79 17.72 -6.18 -6.42
CA THR A 79 17.18 -4.90 -6.86
C THR A 79 16.17 -4.36 -5.87
N LYS A 80 16.25 -3.06 -5.56
CA LYS A 80 15.21 -2.35 -4.81
C LYS A 80 13.94 -2.20 -5.67
N VAL A 81 12.83 -2.66 -5.13
CA VAL A 81 11.49 -2.58 -5.75
C VAL A 81 10.74 -1.35 -5.26
N TYR A 82 10.82 -1.09 -3.97
CA TYR A 82 10.06 -0.02 -3.32
C TYR A 82 10.83 0.58 -2.15
N GLU A 83 10.65 1.89 -1.90
CA GLU A 83 11.14 2.55 -0.69
C GLU A 83 10.36 3.84 -0.44
N ARG A 84 9.73 3.96 0.73
CA ARG A 84 9.00 5.17 1.14
C ARG A 84 8.87 5.25 2.65
N THR A 85 8.83 6.50 3.17
CA THR A 85 8.48 6.79 4.56
C THR A 85 7.08 7.38 4.64
N PHE A 86 6.27 6.86 5.56
CA PHE A 86 4.91 7.30 5.87
C PHE A 86 4.89 8.03 7.21
N ASP A 87 4.00 9.01 7.35
CA ASP A 87 3.77 9.75 8.59
C ASP A 87 2.35 9.45 9.08
N GLU A 88 2.19 9.10 10.35
CA GLU A 88 0.89 8.76 10.96
C GLU A 88 -0.15 9.88 10.89
N LYS A 89 0.29 11.13 10.69
CA LYS A 89 -0.61 12.27 10.48
C LYS A 89 -1.34 12.24 9.14
N ALA A 90 -0.75 11.58 8.15
CA ALA A 90 -1.30 11.48 6.79
C ALA A 90 -1.76 10.06 6.45
N THR A 91 -1.11 9.03 7.04
CA THR A 91 -1.36 7.62 6.70
C THR A 91 -1.84 6.88 7.94
N HIS A 92 -3.04 6.34 7.87
CA HIS A 92 -3.66 5.58 8.95
C HIS A 92 -3.48 4.07 8.80
N GLN A 93 -3.37 3.60 7.55
CA GLN A 93 -3.24 2.18 7.25
C GLN A 93 -2.28 1.93 6.08
N LEU A 94 -1.44 0.90 6.25
CA LEU A 94 -0.63 0.32 5.19
C LEU A 94 -1.10 -1.12 4.93
N MET A 95 -1.31 -1.45 3.67
CA MET A 95 -1.55 -2.81 3.20
C MET A 95 -0.36 -3.22 2.33
N ILE A 96 0.33 -4.29 2.72
CA ILE A 96 1.56 -4.76 2.08
C ILE A 96 1.28 -6.14 1.53
N TYR A 97 1.40 -6.30 0.21
CA TYR A 97 1.13 -7.53 -0.52
C TYR A 97 2.43 -8.08 -1.09
N GLY A 98 2.78 -9.32 -0.74
CA GLY A 98 3.88 -10.06 -1.35
C GLY A 98 3.56 -10.43 -2.80
N LEU A 99 2.38 -10.94 -3.04
CA LEU A 99 1.90 -11.62 -4.24
C LEU A 99 2.43 -13.06 -4.29
N GLU A 100 2.94 -13.53 -5.45
CA GLU A 100 3.54 -14.86 -5.56
C GLU A 100 5.02 -14.82 -5.17
N GLY A 101 5.54 -15.91 -4.62
CA GLY A 101 6.94 -16.04 -4.24
C GLY A 101 7.11 -16.22 -2.73
N ARG A 102 8.27 -16.75 -2.34
CA ARG A 102 8.59 -16.95 -0.92
C ARG A 102 9.10 -15.65 -0.31
N ASP A 103 8.17 -14.82 0.14
CA ASP A 103 8.46 -13.50 0.63
C ASP A 103 8.91 -13.49 2.10
N SER A 104 9.60 -12.44 2.46
CA SER A 104 10.05 -12.23 3.84
C SER A 104 9.63 -10.85 4.33
N PHE A 105 8.92 -10.81 5.45
CA PHE A 105 8.46 -9.57 6.05
C PHE A 105 9.10 -9.41 7.43
N VAL A 106 9.90 -8.37 7.59
CA VAL A 106 10.60 -8.07 8.85
C VAL A 106 10.12 -6.72 9.37
N VAL A 107 9.45 -6.74 10.52
CA VAL A 107 8.94 -5.53 11.20
C VAL A 107 9.85 -5.21 12.38
N ARG A 108 10.29 -3.95 12.48
CA ARG A 108 11.21 -3.48 13.52
C ARG A 108 10.73 -2.19 14.16
N GLY A 109 11.36 -1.84 15.27
CA GLY A 109 11.30 -0.51 15.85
C GLY A 109 10.24 -0.30 16.90
N VAL A 110 9.81 0.96 17.03
CA VAL A 110 8.98 1.45 18.14
C VAL A 110 7.50 1.50 17.79
N ALA A 111 6.68 1.98 18.72
CA ALA A 111 5.26 2.17 18.52
C ALA A 111 4.91 3.09 17.34
N SER A 112 3.86 2.73 16.61
CA SER A 112 3.26 3.59 15.59
C SER A 112 1.76 3.38 15.58
N SER A 113 0.98 4.44 15.39
CA SER A 113 -0.48 4.36 15.26
C SER A 113 -0.92 3.85 13.88
N ILE A 114 -0.01 3.78 12.90
CA ILE A 114 -0.32 3.27 11.56
C ILE A 114 -0.65 1.78 11.65
N LYS A 115 -1.87 1.42 11.30
CA LYS A 115 -2.29 0.03 11.21
C LYS A 115 -1.61 -0.65 10.01
N MET A 116 -1.16 -1.88 10.19
CA MET A 116 -0.52 -2.63 9.12
C MET A 116 -1.29 -3.92 8.83
N ARG A 117 -1.54 -4.17 7.56
CA ARG A 117 -1.97 -5.46 7.04
C ARG A 117 -0.86 -5.98 6.14
N ILE A 118 -0.32 -7.14 6.46
CA ILE A 118 0.68 -7.83 5.67
C ILE A 118 0.00 -9.06 5.09
N ILE A 119 0.02 -9.18 3.80
CA ILE A 119 -0.60 -10.26 3.03
C ILE A 119 0.52 -10.96 2.29
N GLY A 120 0.84 -12.20 2.70
CA GLY A 120 1.87 -13.00 2.05
C GLY A 120 1.50 -13.29 0.60
N GLY A 121 0.49 -14.03 0.41
CA GLY A 121 0.04 -14.48 -0.90
C GLY A 121 0.28 -15.97 -1.07
N PRO A 122 0.29 -16.53 -2.29
CA PRO A 122 0.71 -17.89 -2.53
C PRO A 122 2.20 -18.14 -2.25
N ASP A 123 2.55 -19.36 -1.87
CA ASP A 123 3.87 -19.86 -1.47
C ASP A 123 4.20 -19.64 0.03
N ASP A 124 5.26 -20.32 0.49
CA ASP A 124 5.65 -20.32 1.92
C ASP A 124 6.35 -19.02 2.30
N ASP A 125 5.73 -18.21 3.11
CA ASP A 125 6.21 -16.91 3.51
C ASP A 125 6.85 -16.88 4.89
N TYR A 126 7.67 -15.87 5.13
CA TYR A 126 8.37 -15.66 6.38
C TYR A 126 8.02 -14.32 7.01
N PHE A 127 7.49 -14.36 8.22
CA PHE A 127 7.07 -13.19 8.99
C PHE A 127 7.87 -13.08 10.29
N ARG A 128 8.61 -11.99 10.45
CA ARG A 128 9.40 -11.74 11.66
C ARG A 128 9.07 -10.39 12.27
N ASN A 129 8.71 -10.42 13.54
CA ASN A 129 8.44 -9.21 14.31
C ASN A 129 9.55 -8.97 15.35
N GLU A 130 10.38 -7.99 15.11
CA GLU A 130 11.43 -7.50 16.02
C GLU A 130 10.99 -6.21 16.76
N SER A 131 9.74 -5.76 16.58
CA SER A 131 9.22 -4.60 17.29
C SER A 131 8.77 -4.93 18.70
N ASN A 132 8.82 -3.93 19.58
CA ASN A 132 8.41 -4.11 20.97
C ASN A 132 6.90 -4.04 21.19
N GLU A 133 6.14 -3.80 20.12
CA GLU A 133 4.69 -3.63 20.19
C GLU A 133 3.90 -4.68 19.46
N GLY A 134 2.71 -4.90 20.00
CA GLY A 134 1.76 -5.87 19.53
C GLY A 134 0.45 -5.30 19.01
N ARG A 135 -0.30 -6.12 18.26
CA ARG A 135 -1.70 -5.94 17.84
C ARG A 135 -2.02 -4.93 16.73
N GLN A 136 -1.13 -4.07 16.34
CA GLN A 136 -1.34 -3.16 15.20
C GLN A 136 -1.03 -3.84 13.85
N ILE A 137 -0.40 -5.01 13.87
CA ILE A 137 0.02 -5.75 12.68
C ILE A 137 -0.90 -6.96 12.51
N ARG A 138 -1.66 -6.97 11.41
CA ARG A 138 -2.46 -8.12 11.02
C ARG A 138 -1.76 -8.81 9.85
N VAL A 139 -1.51 -10.11 10.01
CA VAL A 139 -0.94 -10.94 8.94
C VAL A 139 -2.03 -11.83 8.38
N TYR A 140 -2.20 -11.80 7.07
CA TYR A 140 -3.14 -12.62 6.33
C TYR A 140 -2.37 -13.57 5.44
N ASP A 141 -2.76 -14.84 5.48
CA ASP A 141 -2.16 -15.86 4.67
C ASP A 141 -3.07 -17.08 4.51
N VAL A 142 -2.72 -18.02 3.64
CA VAL A 142 -3.46 -19.25 3.42
C VAL A 142 -3.08 -20.34 4.41
N SER A 143 -4.00 -21.26 4.69
CA SER A 143 -3.82 -22.25 5.77
C SER A 143 -3.09 -23.52 5.35
N PHE A 144 -2.88 -23.74 4.06
CA PHE A 144 -2.28 -24.97 3.53
C PHE A 144 -0.78 -24.84 3.21
N GLU A 145 -0.18 -23.68 3.48
CA GLU A 145 1.23 -23.36 3.27
C GLU A 145 2.04 -23.45 4.56
N GLU A 146 3.35 -23.69 4.43
CA GLU A 146 4.28 -23.81 5.56
C GLU A 146 4.87 -22.43 5.94
N ASN A 147 4.01 -21.47 6.25
CA ASN A 147 4.41 -20.14 6.65
C ASN A 147 5.13 -20.12 7.99
N LYS A 148 6.20 -19.33 8.09
CA LYS A 148 7.02 -19.23 9.31
C LYS A 148 6.84 -17.89 10.00
N PHE A 149 6.62 -17.96 11.31
CA PHE A 149 6.43 -16.78 12.16
C PHE A 149 7.49 -16.78 13.26
N GLU A 150 8.25 -15.68 13.38
CA GLU A 150 9.33 -15.53 14.37
C GLU A 150 9.29 -14.19 15.10
N GLY A 151 10.02 -14.13 16.23
CA GLY A 151 10.17 -12.94 17.05
C GLY A 151 9.01 -12.69 18.00
N ASN A 152 8.56 -11.47 18.15
CA ASN A 152 7.46 -11.12 19.05
C ASN A 152 6.11 -11.51 18.44
N LEU A 153 5.70 -12.76 18.62
CA LEU A 153 4.45 -13.29 18.06
C LEU A 153 3.20 -12.65 18.65
N SER A 154 3.25 -12.14 19.87
CA SER A 154 2.12 -11.41 20.47
C SER A 154 1.81 -10.11 19.72
N GLY A 155 2.75 -9.62 18.93
CA GLY A 155 2.61 -8.46 18.05
C GLY A 155 1.90 -8.72 16.75
N PHE A 156 1.82 -9.97 16.32
CA PHE A 156 1.09 -10.37 15.13
C PHE A 156 -0.32 -10.88 15.47
N LEU A 157 -1.31 -10.27 14.84
CA LEU A 157 -2.64 -10.87 14.80
C LEU A 157 -2.75 -11.67 13.50
N GLN A 158 -2.47 -12.98 13.60
CA GLN A 158 -2.52 -13.89 12.47
C GLN A 158 -3.97 -14.15 12.03
N ARG A 159 -4.20 -14.09 10.73
CA ARG A 159 -5.49 -14.36 10.08
C ARG A 159 -5.27 -15.36 8.95
N VAL A 160 -4.95 -16.59 9.31
CA VAL A 160 -4.79 -17.67 8.34
C VAL A 160 -6.16 -18.09 7.83
N SER A 161 -6.41 -17.94 6.54
CA SER A 161 -7.72 -18.19 5.94
C SER A 161 -7.57 -18.48 4.45
N ASN A 162 -8.40 -19.39 3.94
CA ASN A 162 -8.47 -19.67 2.50
C ASN A 162 -9.47 -18.76 1.76
N ASN A 163 -9.91 -17.67 2.38
CA ASN A 163 -10.79 -16.71 1.73
C ASN A 163 -9.99 -15.78 0.82
N PRO A 164 -10.14 -15.85 -0.52
CA PRO A 164 -9.43 -15.00 -1.47
C PRO A 164 -9.58 -13.50 -1.18
N GLY A 165 -10.75 -13.09 -0.68
CA GLY A 165 -10.99 -11.69 -0.33
C GLY A 165 -10.08 -11.13 0.77
N ASN A 166 -9.41 -12.00 1.56
CA ASN A 166 -8.44 -11.58 2.56
C ASN A 166 -7.00 -11.63 2.05
N ASN A 167 -6.70 -12.53 1.11
CA ASN A 167 -5.35 -12.93 0.75
C ASN A 167 -4.93 -12.46 -0.64
N GLU A 168 -5.85 -11.92 -1.44
CA GLU A 168 -5.55 -11.51 -2.80
C GLU A 168 -5.55 -9.98 -2.96
N TYR A 169 -4.60 -9.51 -3.73
CA TYR A 169 -4.58 -8.13 -4.21
C TYR A 169 -5.53 -7.97 -5.40
N SER A 170 -6.46 -7.04 -5.30
CA SER A 170 -7.34 -6.69 -6.42
C SER A 170 -7.15 -5.21 -6.81
N PRO A 171 -6.52 -4.92 -7.96
CA PRO A 171 -6.34 -3.55 -8.42
C PRO A 171 -7.67 -2.84 -8.74
N ILE A 172 -8.73 -3.61 -9.01
CA ILE A 172 -10.06 -3.06 -9.28
C ILE A 172 -10.66 -2.48 -8.00
N PHE A 173 -10.62 -3.20 -6.90
CA PHE A 173 -11.15 -2.73 -5.62
C PHE A 173 -10.38 -1.53 -5.09
N TYR A 174 -9.06 -1.56 -5.20
CA TYR A 174 -8.23 -0.43 -4.84
C TYR A 174 -8.54 0.82 -5.68
N ARG A 175 -8.63 0.64 -7.02
CA ARG A 175 -8.82 1.76 -7.96
C ARG A 175 -10.11 2.52 -7.75
N TYR A 176 -11.16 1.86 -7.30
CA TYR A 176 -12.48 2.48 -7.14
C TYR A 176 -12.86 2.75 -5.69
N GLY A 177 -12.07 2.30 -4.72
CA GLY A 177 -12.29 2.57 -3.28
C GLY A 177 -13.61 2.02 -2.71
N TYR A 178 -14.29 1.12 -3.44
CA TYR A 178 -15.68 0.76 -3.14
C TYR A 178 -15.86 -0.51 -2.31
N VAL A 179 -14.84 -1.31 -2.16
CA VAL A 179 -14.97 -2.53 -1.36
C VAL A 179 -13.75 -2.65 -0.45
N LYS A 180 -13.98 -2.56 0.85
CA LYS A 180 -13.00 -2.99 1.84
C LYS A 180 -13.07 -4.52 1.91
N PRO A 181 -12.06 -5.26 1.47
CA PRO A 181 -12.07 -6.70 1.63
C PRO A 181 -12.07 -7.03 3.12
N GLY A 182 -13.07 -7.75 3.57
CA GLY A 182 -13.06 -8.44 4.86
C GLY A 182 -13.25 -7.60 6.11
N GLU A 183 -14.23 -6.70 6.16
CA GLU A 183 -14.90 -6.34 7.42
C GLU A 183 -16.09 -7.26 7.67
#